data_96b8a18cde97376327dcf3075afaa529
#
_entry.id   96b8a18cde97376327dcf3075afaa529
#
_cell.length_a   1.000
_cell.length_b   1.000
_cell.length_c   1.000
_cell.angle_alpha   90.00
_cell.angle_beta   90.00
_cell.angle_gamma   90.00
#
_symmetry.space_group_name_H-M   'P 1'
#
loop_
_entity.id
_entity.type
_entity.pdbx_description
1 polymer ?
#
loop_
_entity_poly.entity_id
_entity_poly.type
_entity_poly.pdbx_seq_one_letter_code
_entity_poly.pdbx_strand_id
1 'polypeptide(L)'
;LKTIYVTGSTGKAGQYIVQNLLDTGYNVVGIDKNPPSDTGIVQPQDYTFKTVDVTDFGQVLSSMQGCDAVIHMAAITNPVIAPEHEVFRVNMTSTWNILESAELLGITKIVLASSVNAIGAIFSKNVTARPYFPIDELQPTFAEDAYSLGKWLGEEMAEAFARRRPGKVQIASVRFHGLMDQKRQ
;
A
#
# COMPACT_ATOMS: atom_id res chain seq x y z
N LEU A 1 -19.73 -0.36 13.58
CA LEU A 1 -18.40 0.21 13.29
C LEU A 1 -17.95 -0.29 11.93
N LYS A 2 -17.21 0.55 11.16
CA LYS A 2 -16.63 0.12 9.90
C LYS A 2 -15.35 -0.64 10.15
N THR A 3 -15.13 -1.67 9.33
CA THR A 3 -13.93 -2.50 9.38
C THR A 3 -12.98 -2.15 8.25
N ILE A 4 -11.75 -1.79 8.58
CA ILE A 4 -10.71 -1.39 7.63
C ILE A 4 -9.69 -2.51 7.48
N TYR A 5 -9.46 -2.95 6.25
CA TYR A 5 -8.43 -3.92 5.89
C TYR A 5 -7.10 -3.20 5.67
N VAL A 6 -6.08 -3.56 6.44
CA VAL A 6 -4.75 -2.91 6.36
C VAL A 6 -3.70 -3.95 6.04
N THR A 7 -3.06 -3.86 4.89
CA THR A 7 -1.93 -4.72 4.52
C THR A 7 -0.60 -4.13 4.98
N GLY A 8 0.39 -4.97 5.24
CA GLY A 8 1.66 -4.48 5.79
C GLY A 8 1.49 -3.91 7.20
N SER A 9 0.53 -4.43 7.95
CA SER A 9 0.09 -3.90 9.26
C SER A 9 1.16 -3.98 10.33
N THR A 10 2.15 -4.88 10.21
CA THR A 10 3.28 -5.01 11.14
C THR A 10 4.48 -4.18 10.72
N GLY A 11 4.46 -3.61 9.51
CA GLY A 11 5.49 -2.71 9.01
C GLY A 11 5.48 -1.37 9.75
N LYS A 12 6.58 -0.62 9.62
CA LYS A 12 6.79 0.64 10.32
C LYS A 12 5.63 1.64 10.18
N ALA A 13 5.16 1.88 8.95
CA ALA A 13 4.01 2.75 8.71
C ALA A 13 2.67 2.08 9.09
N GLY A 14 2.56 0.77 8.81
CA GLY A 14 1.33 0.03 9.07
C GLY A 14 0.92 0.05 10.53
N GLN A 15 1.86 -0.10 11.46
CA GLN A 15 1.59 -0.05 12.91
C GLN A 15 0.97 1.30 13.33
N TYR A 16 1.50 2.43 12.83
CA TYR A 16 0.94 3.76 13.12
C TYR A 16 -0.47 3.93 12.54
N ILE A 17 -0.69 3.41 11.33
CA ILE A 17 -2.01 3.45 10.69
C ILE A 17 -3.01 2.62 11.48
N VAL A 18 -2.65 1.38 11.85
CA VAL A 18 -3.50 0.51 12.68
C VAL A 18 -3.86 1.20 13.99
N GLN A 19 -2.86 1.73 14.71
CA GLN A 19 -3.11 2.42 15.98
C GLN A 19 -4.05 3.62 15.80
N ASN A 20 -3.82 4.47 14.79
CA ASN A 20 -4.68 5.63 14.53
C ASN A 20 -6.12 5.24 14.19
N LEU A 21 -6.31 4.17 13.42
CA LEU A 21 -7.65 3.66 13.09
C LEU A 21 -8.38 3.16 14.35
N LEU A 22 -7.70 2.42 15.21
CA LEU A 22 -8.28 1.96 16.49
C LEU A 22 -8.63 3.14 17.40
N ASP A 23 -7.73 4.11 17.54
CA ASP A 23 -7.95 5.31 18.37
C ASP A 23 -9.13 6.16 17.85
N THR A 24 -9.44 6.07 16.56
CA THR A 24 -10.56 6.77 15.93
C THR A 24 -11.85 5.93 15.83
N GLY A 25 -11.86 4.74 16.43
CA GLY A 25 -13.06 3.91 16.57
C GLY A 25 -13.41 3.06 15.36
N TYR A 26 -12.42 2.65 14.57
CA TYR A 26 -12.61 1.65 13.52
C TYR A 26 -12.24 0.25 14.01
N ASN A 27 -12.89 -0.77 13.47
CA ASN A 27 -12.37 -2.13 13.54
C ASN A 27 -11.28 -2.30 12.48
N VAL A 28 -10.22 -3.05 12.79
CA VAL A 28 -9.10 -3.25 11.87
C VAL A 28 -8.83 -4.74 11.67
N VAL A 29 -8.79 -5.15 10.42
CA VAL A 29 -8.19 -6.42 9.98
C VAL A 29 -6.82 -6.13 9.42
N GLY A 30 -5.79 -6.34 10.25
CA GLY A 30 -4.39 -6.17 9.86
C GLY A 30 -3.84 -7.46 9.26
N ILE A 31 -3.14 -7.36 8.14
CA ILE A 31 -2.46 -8.49 7.53
C ILE A 31 -0.99 -8.20 7.25
N ASP A 32 -0.19 -9.23 7.41
CA ASP A 32 1.22 -9.22 7.02
C ASP A 32 1.70 -10.67 6.84
N LYS A 33 2.81 -10.87 6.15
CA LYS A 33 3.46 -12.19 6.09
C LYS A 33 4.17 -12.56 7.38
N ASN A 34 4.60 -11.56 8.15
CA ASN A 34 5.24 -11.74 9.44
C ASN A 34 4.25 -11.32 10.54
N PRO A 35 4.09 -12.13 11.59
CA PRO A 35 3.27 -11.73 12.75
C PRO A 35 3.87 -10.49 13.42
N PRO A 36 3.05 -9.71 14.14
CA PRO A 36 3.56 -8.63 14.95
C PRO A 36 4.58 -9.20 15.96
N SER A 37 5.62 -8.42 16.25
CA SER A 37 6.57 -8.76 17.30
C SER A 37 5.78 -9.03 18.60
N ASP A 38 6.07 -10.14 19.25
CA ASP A 38 5.41 -10.49 20.52
C ASP A 38 5.81 -9.46 21.58
N THR A 39 5.00 -8.44 21.72
CA THR A 39 5.23 -7.35 22.66
C THR A 39 4.55 -7.62 24.00
N GLY A 40 3.89 -8.79 24.18
CA GLY A 40 3.07 -9.08 25.37
C GLY A 40 1.82 -8.19 25.49
N ILE A 41 1.52 -7.39 24.48
CA ILE A 41 0.35 -6.52 24.45
C ILE A 41 -0.86 -7.36 24.02
N VAL A 42 -1.88 -7.40 24.88
CA VAL A 42 -3.19 -7.96 24.53
C VAL A 42 -3.72 -7.18 23.32
N GLN A 43 -4.02 -7.88 22.23
CA GLN A 43 -4.58 -7.24 21.05
C GLN A 43 -5.92 -6.59 21.43
N PRO A 44 -6.17 -5.33 21.02
CA PRO A 44 -7.46 -4.69 21.23
C PRO A 44 -8.59 -5.53 20.66
N GLN A 45 -9.77 -5.50 21.27
CA GLN A 45 -10.96 -6.26 20.84
C GLN A 45 -11.34 -5.94 19.38
N ASP A 46 -11.05 -4.72 18.94
CA ASP A 46 -11.37 -4.22 17.60
C ASP A 46 -10.25 -4.45 16.57
N TYR A 47 -9.21 -5.22 16.92
CA TYR A 47 -8.10 -5.59 16.04
C TYR A 47 -8.02 -7.09 15.84
N THR A 48 -8.02 -7.51 14.58
CA THR A 48 -7.77 -8.89 14.18
C THR A 48 -6.55 -8.95 13.27
N PHE A 49 -5.53 -9.73 13.64
CA PHE A 49 -4.38 -9.98 12.79
C PHE A 49 -4.52 -11.32 12.06
N LYS A 50 -4.14 -11.35 10.78
CA LYS A 50 -4.04 -12.59 9.97
C LYS A 50 -2.70 -12.63 9.26
N THR A 51 -2.04 -13.80 9.26
CA THR A 51 -0.86 -14.03 8.43
C THR A 51 -1.30 -14.30 7.00
N VAL A 52 -0.91 -13.44 6.07
CA VAL A 52 -1.34 -13.47 4.67
C VAL A 52 -0.18 -13.11 3.76
N ASP A 53 0.05 -13.91 2.73
CA ASP A 53 0.90 -13.53 1.61
C ASP A 53 0.07 -12.72 0.61
N VAL A 54 0.37 -11.44 0.45
CA VAL A 54 -0.34 -10.54 -0.46
C VAL A 54 -0.19 -10.91 -1.94
N THR A 55 0.76 -11.79 -2.27
CA THR A 55 0.93 -12.32 -3.63
C THR A 55 0.03 -13.52 -3.92
N ASP A 56 -0.60 -14.10 -2.89
CA ASP A 56 -1.61 -15.16 -3.01
C ASP A 56 -3.01 -14.54 -3.06
N PHE A 57 -3.63 -14.61 -4.22
CA PHE A 57 -4.96 -14.03 -4.45
C PHE A 57 -6.04 -14.64 -3.55
N GLY A 58 -6.00 -15.96 -3.34
CA GLY A 58 -7.00 -16.67 -2.51
C GLY A 58 -6.91 -16.26 -1.03
N GLN A 59 -5.70 -16.10 -0.50
CA GLN A 59 -5.49 -15.61 0.87
C GLN A 59 -5.98 -14.16 1.02
N VAL A 60 -5.67 -13.29 0.06
CA VAL A 60 -6.13 -11.89 0.06
C VAL A 60 -7.65 -11.83 0.03
N LEU A 61 -8.28 -12.49 -0.95
CA LEU A 61 -9.74 -12.47 -1.13
C LEU A 61 -10.47 -12.98 0.12
N SER A 62 -10.03 -14.12 0.67
CA SER A 62 -10.67 -14.72 1.84
C SER A 62 -10.49 -13.89 3.11
N SER A 63 -9.31 -13.30 3.30
CA SER A 63 -9.02 -12.51 4.50
C SER A 63 -9.71 -11.13 4.51
N MET A 64 -10.03 -10.58 3.33
CA MET A 64 -10.67 -9.27 3.15
C MET A 64 -12.21 -9.29 3.31
N GLN A 65 -12.83 -10.47 3.34
CA GLN A 65 -14.28 -10.60 3.48
C GLN A 65 -14.80 -9.84 4.70
N GLY A 66 -15.92 -9.12 4.52
CA GLY A 66 -16.58 -8.34 5.57
C GLY A 66 -15.92 -6.99 5.89
N CYS A 67 -14.90 -6.57 5.16
CA CYS A 67 -14.29 -5.25 5.30
C CYS A 67 -15.01 -4.19 4.45
N ASP A 68 -15.00 -2.94 4.91
CA ASP A 68 -15.68 -1.79 4.27
C ASP A 68 -14.72 -0.94 3.42
N ALA A 69 -13.44 -0.97 3.74
CA ALA A 69 -12.41 -0.21 3.04
C ALA A 69 -11.04 -0.88 3.13
N VAL A 70 -10.12 -0.49 2.27
CA VAL A 70 -8.76 -1.06 2.19
C VAL A 70 -7.71 0.03 2.27
N ILE A 71 -6.65 -0.21 3.06
CA ILE A 71 -5.40 0.54 3.06
C ILE A 71 -4.28 -0.43 2.72
N HIS A 72 -3.71 -0.29 1.52
CA HIS A 72 -2.65 -1.18 1.03
C HIS A 72 -1.26 -0.56 1.25
N MET A 73 -0.58 -1.04 2.29
CA MET A 73 0.77 -0.61 2.68
C MET A 73 1.85 -1.64 2.37
N ALA A 74 1.47 -2.93 2.19
CA ALA A 74 2.41 -4.01 1.95
C ALA A 74 3.16 -3.80 0.63
N ALA A 75 4.48 -3.76 0.70
CA ALA A 75 5.37 -3.69 -0.45
C ALA A 75 6.80 -4.05 -0.04
N ILE A 76 7.63 -4.44 -0.98
CA ILE A 76 9.08 -4.30 -0.85
C ILE A 76 9.39 -2.83 -1.12
N THR A 77 9.83 -2.10 -0.09
CA THR A 77 9.83 -0.63 -0.05
C THR A 77 11.09 0.03 -0.62
N ASN A 78 12.02 -0.77 -1.11
CA ASN A 78 13.32 -0.27 -1.57
C ASN A 78 13.90 -1.22 -2.62
N PRO A 79 14.47 -0.74 -3.74
CA PRO A 79 15.02 -1.58 -4.80
C PRO A 79 16.30 -2.34 -4.40
N VAL A 80 16.92 -1.99 -3.24
CA VAL A 80 18.14 -2.67 -2.76
C VAL A 80 17.89 -3.78 -1.74
N ILE A 81 16.65 -3.96 -1.28
CA ILE A 81 16.28 -5.00 -0.28
C ILE A 81 16.22 -6.39 -0.92
N ALA A 82 15.83 -6.46 -2.19
CA ALA A 82 15.68 -7.68 -2.95
C ALA A 82 16.05 -7.45 -4.43
N PRO A 83 16.31 -8.51 -5.21
CA PRO A 83 16.53 -8.37 -6.65
C PRO A 83 15.36 -7.66 -7.34
N GLU A 84 15.65 -6.83 -8.35
CA GLU A 84 14.65 -5.98 -9.02
C GLU A 84 13.43 -6.75 -9.53
N HIS A 85 13.64 -7.94 -10.12
CA HIS A 85 12.54 -8.77 -10.61
C HIS A 85 11.60 -9.23 -9.48
N GLU A 86 12.13 -9.46 -8.29
CA GLU A 86 11.35 -9.85 -7.12
C GLU A 86 10.59 -8.63 -6.56
N VAL A 87 11.23 -7.47 -6.46
CA VAL A 87 10.58 -6.21 -6.08
C VAL A 87 9.39 -5.94 -7.00
N PHE A 88 9.62 -6.03 -8.32
CA PHE A 88 8.57 -5.81 -9.32
C PHE A 88 7.44 -6.84 -9.18
N ARG A 89 7.79 -8.13 -9.15
CA ARG A 89 6.82 -9.23 -9.04
C ARG A 89 5.92 -9.06 -7.81
N VAL A 90 6.51 -8.88 -6.64
CA VAL A 90 5.76 -8.79 -5.38
C VAL A 90 4.86 -7.55 -5.38
N ASN A 91 5.41 -6.38 -5.71
CA ASN A 91 4.65 -5.14 -5.64
C ASN A 91 3.52 -5.08 -6.67
N MET A 92 3.74 -5.58 -7.88
CA MET A 92 2.70 -5.59 -8.91
C MET A 92 1.61 -6.60 -8.60
N THR A 93 1.98 -7.84 -8.27
CA THR A 93 1.02 -8.89 -7.96
C THR A 93 0.18 -8.53 -6.73
N SER A 94 0.80 -8.01 -5.68
CA SER A 94 0.06 -7.61 -4.47
C SER A 94 -0.94 -6.48 -4.76
N THR A 95 -0.54 -5.44 -5.48
CA THR A 95 -1.43 -4.32 -5.81
C THR A 95 -2.61 -4.81 -6.66
N TRP A 96 -2.36 -5.66 -7.65
CA TRP A 96 -3.42 -6.26 -8.46
C TRP A 96 -4.38 -7.09 -7.60
N ASN A 97 -3.86 -8.01 -6.79
CA ASN A 97 -4.67 -8.87 -5.94
C ASN A 97 -5.56 -8.09 -4.98
N ILE A 98 -5.04 -7.00 -4.40
CA ILE A 98 -5.82 -6.13 -3.51
C ILE A 98 -6.94 -5.42 -4.27
N LEU A 99 -6.66 -4.83 -5.42
CA LEU A 99 -7.65 -4.12 -6.22
C LEU A 99 -8.75 -5.05 -6.74
N GLU A 100 -8.37 -6.22 -7.26
CA GLU A 100 -9.30 -7.21 -7.76
C GLU A 100 -10.16 -7.82 -6.65
N SER A 101 -9.57 -8.16 -5.50
CA SER A 101 -10.33 -8.65 -4.34
C SER A 101 -11.32 -7.61 -3.82
N ALA A 102 -10.91 -6.33 -3.74
CA ALA A 102 -11.80 -5.24 -3.35
C ALA A 102 -12.96 -5.09 -4.36
N GLU A 103 -12.70 -5.19 -5.66
CA GLU A 103 -13.72 -5.13 -6.70
C GLU A 103 -14.73 -6.28 -6.57
N LEU A 104 -14.26 -7.51 -6.40
CA LEU A 104 -15.10 -8.71 -6.25
C LEU A 104 -15.97 -8.66 -4.98
N LEU A 105 -15.43 -8.10 -3.90
CA LEU A 105 -16.14 -7.94 -2.62
C LEU A 105 -17.01 -6.67 -2.56
N GLY A 106 -17.01 -5.86 -3.62
CA GLY A 106 -17.81 -4.63 -3.68
C GLY A 106 -17.28 -3.50 -2.81
N ILE A 107 -16.03 -3.56 -2.37
CA ILE A 107 -15.38 -2.51 -1.59
C ILE A 107 -15.05 -1.34 -2.53
N THR A 108 -15.47 -0.15 -2.13
CA THR A 108 -15.39 1.04 -3.00
C THR A 108 -14.43 2.12 -2.50
N LYS A 109 -13.82 1.92 -1.33
CA LYS A 109 -12.88 2.88 -0.74
C LYS A 109 -11.53 2.21 -0.54
N ILE A 110 -10.54 2.67 -1.29
CA ILE A 110 -9.21 2.07 -1.31
C ILE A 110 -8.16 3.17 -1.22
N VAL A 111 -7.17 2.97 -0.37
CA VAL A 111 -5.96 3.79 -0.32
C VAL A 111 -4.76 2.91 -0.67
N LEU A 112 -3.96 3.36 -1.62
CA LEU A 112 -2.70 2.71 -2.01
C LEU A 112 -1.51 3.55 -1.53
N ALA A 113 -0.54 2.88 -0.91
CA ALA A 113 0.74 3.50 -0.62
C ALA A 113 1.58 3.61 -1.89
N SER A 114 1.56 4.77 -2.53
CA SER A 114 2.52 5.16 -3.54
C SER A 114 3.78 5.76 -2.88
N SER A 115 4.60 6.43 -3.64
CA SER A 115 5.85 7.04 -3.20
C SER A 115 6.17 8.27 -4.03
N VAL A 116 6.86 9.23 -3.44
CA VAL A 116 7.49 10.31 -4.23
C VAL A 116 8.47 9.77 -5.29
N ASN A 117 8.94 8.54 -5.12
CA ASN A 117 9.77 7.87 -6.12
C ASN A 117 9.00 7.43 -7.37
N ALA A 118 7.67 7.43 -7.37
CA ALA A 118 6.87 7.14 -8.58
C ALA A 118 7.24 8.05 -9.75
N ILE A 119 7.74 9.26 -9.48
CA ILE A 119 8.26 10.15 -10.52
C ILE A 119 9.70 9.80 -10.98
N GLY A 120 10.37 8.79 -10.38
CA GLY A 120 11.73 8.41 -10.73
C GLY A 120 12.77 9.43 -10.28
N ALA A 121 12.81 9.76 -8.97
CA ALA A 121 13.73 10.79 -8.45
C ALA A 121 14.97 10.21 -7.77
N ILE A 122 14.79 9.37 -6.73
CA ILE A 122 15.87 9.02 -5.80
C ILE A 122 16.71 7.84 -6.29
N PHE A 123 16.09 6.84 -6.90
CA PHE A 123 16.73 5.58 -7.29
C PHE A 123 17.11 5.52 -8.77
N SER A 124 16.83 6.57 -9.54
CA SER A 124 17.21 6.65 -10.95
C SER A 124 18.73 6.69 -11.10
N LYS A 125 19.26 5.91 -12.03
CA LYS A 125 20.70 5.86 -12.36
C LYS A 125 21.13 7.11 -13.12
N ASN A 126 20.21 7.70 -13.88
CA ASN A 126 20.44 8.89 -14.68
C ASN A 126 19.74 10.10 -14.06
N VAL A 127 20.44 11.21 -14.01
CA VAL A 127 19.84 12.48 -13.59
C VAL A 127 19.06 13.05 -14.76
N THR A 128 17.76 12.99 -14.68
CA THR A 128 16.86 13.59 -15.68
C THR A 128 16.32 14.92 -15.17
N ALA A 129 16.48 15.99 -15.94
CA ALA A 129 15.92 17.28 -15.62
C ALA A 129 14.39 17.21 -15.55
N ARG A 130 13.83 17.78 -14.49
CA ARG A 130 12.36 17.86 -14.34
C ARG A 130 11.80 18.91 -15.31
N PRO A 131 10.66 18.63 -15.95
CA PRO A 131 10.06 19.56 -16.93
C PRO A 131 9.65 20.89 -16.28
N TYR A 132 9.27 20.88 -14.99
CA TYR A 132 8.82 22.08 -14.28
C TYR A 132 8.93 21.92 -12.76
N PHE A 133 8.83 23.05 -12.06
CA PHE A 133 8.72 23.18 -10.61
C PHE A 133 7.61 24.22 -10.27
N PRO A 134 6.90 24.08 -9.14
CA PRO A 134 7.03 23.01 -8.15
C PRO A 134 6.58 21.66 -8.69
N ILE A 135 7.07 20.55 -8.08
CA ILE A 135 6.63 19.19 -8.39
C ILE A 135 5.20 19.01 -7.88
N ASP A 136 4.34 18.47 -8.74
CA ASP A 136 2.94 18.13 -8.45
C ASP A 136 2.60 16.70 -8.91
N GLU A 137 1.33 16.33 -8.83
CA GLU A 137 0.85 15.00 -9.19
C GLU A 137 0.91 14.72 -10.71
N LEU A 138 0.98 15.77 -11.53
CA LEU A 138 1.04 15.67 -13.00
C LEU A 138 2.47 15.50 -13.51
N GLN A 139 3.46 15.54 -12.63
CA GLN A 139 4.86 15.31 -13.01
C GLN A 139 5.04 13.96 -13.71
N PRO A 140 5.56 13.93 -14.94
CA PRO A 140 5.80 12.68 -15.65
C PRO A 140 6.83 11.82 -14.90
N THR A 141 6.66 10.49 -15.00
CA THR A 141 7.62 9.56 -14.44
C THR A 141 8.86 9.44 -15.31
N PHE A 142 10.01 9.30 -14.67
CA PHE A 142 11.29 8.90 -15.25
C PHE A 142 11.88 7.73 -14.46
N ALA A 143 11.00 6.87 -13.92
CA ALA A 143 11.39 5.73 -13.10
C ALA A 143 12.19 4.72 -13.92
N GLU A 144 13.37 4.33 -13.41
CA GLU A 144 14.28 3.38 -14.05
C GLU A 144 14.42 2.09 -13.23
N ASP A 145 14.17 2.15 -11.92
CA ASP A 145 14.24 1.00 -11.02
C ASP A 145 12.88 0.34 -10.81
N ALA A 146 12.90 -0.94 -10.41
CA ALA A 146 11.71 -1.75 -10.23
C ALA A 146 10.75 -1.24 -9.15
N TYR A 147 11.27 -0.59 -8.09
CA TYR A 147 10.44 -0.04 -7.03
C TYR A 147 9.69 1.20 -7.50
N SER A 148 10.41 2.17 -8.05
CA SER A 148 9.84 3.44 -8.53
C SER A 148 8.84 3.20 -9.66
N LEU A 149 9.22 2.37 -10.65
CA LEU A 149 8.34 1.96 -11.73
C LEU A 149 7.11 1.23 -11.21
N GLY A 150 7.29 0.33 -10.25
CA GLY A 150 6.19 -0.38 -9.62
C GLY A 150 5.21 0.53 -8.89
N LYS A 151 5.69 1.60 -8.23
CA LYS A 151 4.82 2.58 -7.59
C LYS A 151 4.00 3.38 -8.61
N TRP A 152 4.61 3.82 -9.69
CA TRP A 152 3.89 4.49 -10.77
C TRP A 152 2.86 3.56 -11.44
N LEU A 153 3.25 2.33 -11.80
CA LEU A 153 2.31 1.36 -12.38
C LEU A 153 1.16 1.00 -11.43
N GLY A 154 1.40 1.03 -10.11
CA GLY A 154 0.35 0.87 -9.11
C GLY A 154 -0.70 1.99 -9.17
N GLU A 155 -0.29 3.23 -9.42
CA GLU A 155 -1.20 4.36 -9.65
C GLU A 155 -2.00 4.17 -10.95
N GLU A 156 -1.37 3.72 -12.04
CA GLU A 156 -2.04 3.39 -13.30
C GLU A 156 -3.05 2.25 -13.14
N MET A 157 -2.71 1.22 -12.35
CA MET A 157 -3.67 0.16 -12.00
C MET A 157 -4.87 0.72 -11.23
N ALA A 158 -4.65 1.61 -10.26
CA ALA A 158 -5.72 2.24 -9.51
C ALA A 158 -6.71 2.98 -10.43
N GLU A 159 -6.19 3.75 -11.38
CA GLU A 159 -7.02 4.44 -12.37
C GLU A 159 -7.77 3.45 -13.28
N ALA A 160 -7.11 2.37 -13.70
CA ALA A 160 -7.76 1.34 -14.51
C ALA A 160 -8.96 0.71 -13.77
N PHE A 161 -8.80 0.39 -12.49
CA PHE A 161 -9.88 -0.15 -11.65
C PHE A 161 -10.97 0.90 -11.38
N ALA A 162 -10.62 2.15 -11.14
CA ALA A 162 -11.61 3.22 -10.97
C ALA A 162 -12.49 3.40 -12.24
N ARG A 163 -11.89 3.28 -13.44
CA ARG A 163 -12.63 3.34 -14.72
C ARG A 163 -13.61 2.17 -14.92
N ARG A 164 -13.43 1.03 -14.26
CA ARG A 164 -14.37 -0.11 -14.35
C ARG A 164 -15.73 0.19 -13.73
N ARG A 165 -15.76 1.08 -12.71
CA ARG A 165 -17.00 1.47 -12.00
C ARG A 165 -17.04 2.99 -11.78
N PRO A 166 -17.26 3.78 -12.83
CA PRO A 166 -17.21 5.24 -12.78
C PRO A 166 -18.13 5.81 -11.69
N GLY A 167 -17.61 6.71 -10.85
CA GLY A 167 -18.36 7.38 -9.79
C GLY A 167 -18.74 6.51 -8.58
N LYS A 168 -18.40 5.22 -8.61
CA LYS A 168 -18.71 4.30 -7.49
C LYS A 168 -17.48 3.94 -6.67
N VAL A 169 -16.33 3.81 -7.30
CA VAL A 169 -15.06 3.44 -6.64
C VAL A 169 -14.20 4.68 -6.48
N GLN A 170 -13.68 4.85 -5.27
CA GLN A 170 -12.74 5.92 -4.89
C GLN A 170 -11.42 5.26 -4.50
N ILE A 171 -10.38 5.51 -5.27
CA ILE A 171 -9.04 5.02 -5.00
C ILE A 171 -8.13 6.23 -4.87
N ALA A 172 -7.42 6.34 -3.75
CA ALA A 172 -6.41 7.36 -3.53
C ALA A 172 -5.01 6.73 -3.49
N SER A 173 -4.12 7.16 -4.36
CA SER A 173 -2.71 6.79 -4.32
C SER A 173 -1.93 7.89 -3.59
N VAL A 174 -1.39 7.58 -2.41
CA VAL A 174 -0.68 8.55 -1.57
C VAL A 174 0.82 8.41 -1.80
N ARG A 175 1.45 9.45 -2.35
CA ARG A 175 2.91 9.50 -2.56
C ARG A 175 3.62 9.87 -1.27
N PHE A 176 4.00 8.86 -0.50
CA PHE A 176 4.73 9.05 0.75
C PHE A 176 6.16 9.52 0.50
N HIS A 177 6.62 10.43 1.38
CA HIS A 177 8.04 10.71 1.61
C HIS A 177 8.70 9.62 2.45
N GLY A 178 10.00 9.74 2.67
CA GLY A 178 10.72 8.89 3.63
C GLY A 178 10.11 9.01 5.03
N LEU A 179 9.72 7.88 5.61
CA LEU A 179 9.20 7.82 6.97
C LEU A 179 10.36 7.85 7.97
N MET A 180 10.49 8.94 8.71
CA MET A 180 11.52 9.12 9.73
C MET A 180 10.93 8.94 11.12
N ASP A 181 11.68 8.27 12.02
CA ASP A 181 11.32 8.22 13.44
C ASP A 181 11.56 9.58 14.08
N GLN A 182 10.58 10.07 14.84
CA GLN A 182 10.74 11.29 15.65
C GLN A 182 11.88 11.21 16.69
N LYS A 183 12.40 10.01 16.99
CA LYS A 183 13.51 9.78 17.92
C LYS A 183 14.91 10.11 17.39
N ARG A 184 15.02 10.64 16.16
CA ARG A 184 16.28 11.05 15.53
C ARG A 184 16.42 12.58 15.38
N GLN A 185 15.75 13.34 16.23
CA GLN A 185 16.04 14.75 16.44
C GLN A 185 16.90 14.95 17.68
#